data_3a2f4866be3fe56907951b4901f8af9d
#
_entry.id   3a2f4866be3fe56907951b4901f8af9d
#
_cell.length_a   1.000
_cell.length_b   1.000
_cell.length_c   1.000
_cell.angle_alpha   90.00
_cell.angle_beta   90.00
_cell.angle_gamma   90.00
#
_symmetry.space_group_name_H-M   'P 1'
#
loop_
_entity.id
_entity.type
_entity.pdbx_description
1 polymer ?
#
loop_
_entity_poly.entity_id
_entity_poly.type
_entity_poly.pdbx_seq_one_letter_code
_entity_poly.pdbx_strand_id
1 'polypeptide(L)'
;VRLPWSTIERQLRRLLPARAVVARRQELLTYDSDGLTLHRHEPPLAVLPETTEQVAAILRCCHALGVPFVARGSGTGLSGGAVAEQEALLVVTSRMRSVLAIDLDNQRITVQPGVINSWVTRAVAGDGFYYAPDPSSQVVCSIGGNVAENAGGVHCLKYGVTSNHVLELEVVLPDGTLTRLGGPLAELPGLDLRGVFIGSEGTLGIATAITLRLLPQTPNVQVLLADFVTMEAAGEAVRRVTAAGVLPAGMEIMDNFTINAVDDLFGVEEYPRDAAAVLLIELDGQAREVAAAVALASDLCREAGARSIRQAEQEADRAQLWKGRKSAFAAVGRITPTYYVQDGVVPRSALPSVLAAIEQLSRHYGLPVANVFHAGDGNLHPLILYTAGEPGVQEKVQALGAEILRLCIEAGGSITGEHGVGADKRCYLDWMFSHDDLDTMQLVRRAFDPLGRANPGKIFPTPRSCGESSRRVSVLRETPAHNGAAATLPPPEPKSAPWLADGQPGLLEREAVELF
;
A
#
# COMPACT_ATOMS: atom_id res chain seq x y z
N VAL A 1 -5.37 -17.05 -29.38
CA VAL A 1 -6.77 -17.10 -29.92
C VAL A 1 -7.45 -15.80 -29.52
N ARG A 2 -7.95 -15.03 -30.49
CA ARG A 2 -8.67 -13.76 -30.21
C ARG A 2 -10.02 -14.09 -29.57
N LEU A 3 -10.31 -13.52 -28.39
CA LEU A 3 -11.55 -13.76 -27.66
C LEU A 3 -12.77 -13.18 -28.41
N PRO A 4 -13.90 -13.90 -28.46
CA PRO A 4 -15.10 -13.44 -29.17
C PRO A 4 -15.91 -12.45 -28.32
N TRP A 5 -15.42 -11.21 -28.15
CA TRP A 5 -16.01 -10.20 -27.27
C TRP A 5 -17.48 -9.87 -27.54
N SER A 6 -17.92 -9.92 -28.79
CA SER A 6 -19.36 -9.73 -29.13
C SER A 6 -20.24 -10.87 -28.58
N THR A 7 -19.71 -12.09 -28.49
CA THR A 7 -20.43 -13.23 -27.91
C THR A 7 -20.43 -13.12 -26.37
N ILE A 8 -19.31 -12.72 -25.78
CA ILE A 8 -19.18 -12.49 -24.33
C ILE A 8 -20.16 -11.39 -23.90
N GLU A 9 -20.18 -10.24 -24.58
CA GLU A 9 -21.12 -9.15 -24.33
C GLU A 9 -22.59 -9.62 -24.38
N ARG A 10 -22.95 -10.38 -25.40
CA ARG A 10 -24.31 -10.91 -25.56
C ARG A 10 -24.72 -11.82 -24.39
N GLN A 11 -23.80 -12.65 -23.90
CA GLN A 11 -24.07 -13.51 -22.73
C GLN A 11 -24.20 -12.67 -21.44
N LEU A 12 -23.30 -11.71 -21.21
CA LEU A 12 -23.34 -10.85 -20.04
C LEU A 12 -24.62 -9.99 -20.01
N ARG A 13 -25.12 -9.51 -21.17
CA ARG A 13 -26.40 -8.79 -21.27
C ARG A 13 -27.63 -9.66 -20.98
N ARG A 14 -27.51 -10.98 -20.95
CA ARG A 14 -28.57 -11.89 -20.49
C ARG A 14 -28.53 -12.11 -18.98
N LEU A 15 -27.37 -11.94 -18.36
CA LEU A 15 -27.14 -12.13 -16.93
C LEU A 15 -27.33 -10.86 -16.12
N LEU A 16 -27.13 -9.69 -16.75
CA LEU A 16 -27.07 -8.40 -16.08
C LEU A 16 -28.04 -7.39 -16.72
N PRO A 17 -28.53 -6.40 -15.96
CA PRO A 17 -29.23 -5.26 -16.53
C PRO A 17 -28.38 -4.56 -17.60
N ALA A 18 -29.02 -4.04 -18.64
CA ALA A 18 -28.33 -3.40 -19.77
C ALA A 18 -27.34 -2.30 -19.34
N ARG A 19 -27.69 -1.53 -18.29
CA ARG A 19 -26.85 -0.46 -17.70
C ARG A 19 -25.61 -0.97 -16.98
N ALA A 20 -25.52 -2.28 -16.68
CA ALA A 20 -24.39 -2.89 -15.99
C ALA A 20 -23.33 -3.44 -16.95
N VAL A 21 -23.56 -3.36 -18.27
CA VAL A 21 -22.59 -3.83 -19.29
C VAL A 21 -22.14 -2.62 -20.10
N VAL A 22 -20.89 -2.22 -19.92
CA VAL A 22 -20.23 -1.09 -20.58
C VAL A 22 -19.41 -1.61 -21.76
N ALA A 23 -19.78 -1.20 -22.98
CA ALA A 23 -19.15 -1.64 -24.23
C ALA A 23 -18.81 -0.46 -25.15
N ARG A 24 -19.27 0.77 -24.83
CA ARG A 24 -18.92 1.94 -25.63
C ARG A 24 -17.52 2.42 -25.29
N ARG A 25 -16.72 2.64 -26.32
CA ARG A 25 -15.33 3.05 -26.18
C ARG A 25 -15.17 4.29 -25.31
N GLN A 26 -16.02 5.31 -25.47
CA GLN A 26 -15.94 6.55 -24.67
C GLN A 26 -16.15 6.33 -23.17
N GLU A 27 -16.98 5.33 -22.82
CA GLU A 27 -17.18 4.93 -21.43
C GLU A 27 -16.03 4.05 -20.93
N LEU A 28 -15.48 3.17 -21.78
CA LEU A 28 -14.34 2.29 -21.43
C LEU A 28 -13.05 3.07 -21.19
N LEU A 29 -12.84 4.20 -21.84
CA LEU A 29 -11.67 5.08 -21.63
C LEU A 29 -11.58 5.60 -20.18
N THR A 30 -12.66 5.62 -19.42
CA THR A 30 -12.64 5.99 -17.99
C THR A 30 -12.03 4.92 -17.10
N TYR A 31 -11.76 3.75 -17.65
CA TYR A 31 -11.17 2.59 -16.97
C TYR A 31 -9.79 2.20 -17.52
N ASP A 32 -9.19 3.01 -18.38
CA ASP A 32 -7.93 2.67 -19.06
C ASP A 32 -6.70 2.70 -18.16
N SER A 33 -6.81 3.34 -16.99
CA SER A 33 -5.73 3.45 -16.00
C SER A 33 -6.29 3.35 -14.58
N ASP A 34 -5.43 3.16 -13.60
CA ASP A 34 -5.71 3.39 -12.19
C ASP A 34 -5.07 4.72 -11.71
N GLY A 35 -4.79 4.86 -10.42
CA GLY A 35 -4.11 6.04 -9.86
C GLY A 35 -2.67 6.21 -10.37
N LEU A 36 -2.02 5.12 -10.78
CA LEU A 36 -0.73 5.14 -11.47
C LEU A 36 -0.96 5.27 -12.98
N THR A 37 -1.05 6.48 -13.49
CA THR A 37 -1.37 6.77 -14.90
C THR A 37 -0.29 6.34 -15.90
N LEU A 38 0.82 5.78 -15.43
CA LEU A 38 1.90 5.24 -16.26
C LEU A 38 1.45 3.99 -17.05
N HIS A 39 0.61 3.15 -16.43
CA HIS A 39 0.04 1.96 -17.07
C HIS A 39 -1.34 2.30 -17.63
N ARG A 40 -1.49 2.22 -18.95
CA ARG A 40 -2.76 2.47 -19.64
C ARG A 40 -3.11 1.33 -20.57
N HIS A 41 -4.32 0.82 -20.42
CA HIS A 41 -4.87 -0.18 -21.32
C HIS A 41 -6.40 -0.09 -21.35
N GLU A 42 -6.96 0.16 -22.53
CA GLU A 42 -8.39 0.23 -22.75
C GLU A 42 -8.99 -1.19 -22.62
N PRO A 43 -9.86 -1.47 -21.62
CA PRO A 43 -10.48 -2.78 -21.50
C PRO A 43 -11.45 -3.02 -22.67
N PRO A 44 -11.55 -4.24 -23.19
CA PRO A 44 -12.49 -4.56 -24.28
C PRO A 44 -13.96 -4.52 -23.83
N LEU A 45 -14.22 -4.72 -22.54
CA LEU A 45 -15.55 -4.72 -21.95
C LEU A 45 -15.46 -4.53 -20.43
N ALA A 46 -16.41 -3.83 -19.84
CA ALA A 46 -16.55 -3.72 -18.39
C ALA A 46 -17.96 -4.07 -17.93
N VAL A 47 -18.07 -4.65 -16.71
CA VAL A 47 -19.35 -4.96 -16.07
C VAL A 47 -19.38 -4.40 -14.65
N LEU A 48 -20.58 -3.92 -14.25
CA LEU A 48 -20.81 -3.30 -12.94
C LEU A 48 -21.88 -4.09 -12.17
N PRO A 49 -21.53 -5.21 -11.52
CA PRO A 49 -22.44 -5.97 -10.68
C PRO A 49 -22.92 -5.17 -9.46
N GLU A 50 -24.10 -5.52 -8.95
CA GLU A 50 -24.71 -4.93 -7.75
C GLU A 50 -24.84 -5.98 -6.61
N THR A 51 -24.72 -7.29 -6.92
CA THR A 51 -24.86 -8.37 -5.95
C THR A 51 -23.80 -9.47 -6.12
N THR A 52 -23.63 -10.28 -5.07
CA THR A 52 -22.75 -11.47 -5.06
C THR A 52 -23.14 -12.47 -6.16
N GLU A 53 -24.45 -12.72 -6.35
CA GLU A 53 -24.95 -13.66 -7.36
C GLU A 53 -24.59 -13.20 -8.78
N GLN A 54 -24.62 -11.88 -9.03
CA GLN A 54 -24.20 -11.32 -10.31
C GLN A 54 -22.70 -11.52 -10.53
N VAL A 55 -21.86 -11.28 -9.52
CA VAL A 55 -20.42 -11.57 -9.61
C VAL A 55 -20.20 -13.06 -9.90
N ALA A 56 -20.85 -13.95 -9.16
CA ALA A 56 -20.74 -15.39 -9.38
C ALA A 56 -21.19 -15.81 -10.80
N ALA A 57 -22.27 -15.23 -11.32
CA ALA A 57 -22.73 -15.50 -12.68
C ALA A 57 -21.75 -15.00 -13.75
N ILE A 58 -21.15 -13.80 -13.53
CA ILE A 58 -20.10 -13.25 -14.39
C ILE A 58 -18.89 -14.18 -14.42
N LEU A 59 -18.37 -14.57 -13.25
CA LEU A 59 -17.17 -15.42 -13.17
C LEU A 59 -17.41 -16.83 -13.74
N ARG A 60 -18.58 -17.43 -13.53
CA ARG A 60 -18.96 -18.67 -14.22
C ARG A 60 -18.97 -18.52 -15.75
N CYS A 61 -19.47 -17.39 -16.26
CA CYS A 61 -19.43 -17.10 -17.68
C CYS A 61 -17.98 -16.95 -18.18
N CYS A 62 -17.13 -16.24 -17.46
CA CYS A 62 -15.69 -16.11 -17.77
C CYS A 62 -15.00 -17.48 -17.76
N HIS A 63 -15.27 -18.29 -16.75
CA HIS A 63 -14.70 -19.64 -16.62
C HIS A 63 -15.09 -20.53 -17.81
N ALA A 64 -16.38 -20.58 -18.14
CA ALA A 64 -16.90 -21.40 -19.24
C ALA A 64 -16.37 -20.99 -20.62
N LEU A 65 -16.12 -19.69 -20.84
CA LEU A 65 -15.64 -19.15 -22.10
C LEU A 65 -14.11 -19.00 -22.17
N GLY A 66 -13.40 -19.30 -21.10
CA GLY A 66 -11.96 -19.12 -21.00
C GLY A 66 -11.52 -17.67 -21.00
N VAL A 67 -12.34 -16.74 -20.52
CA VAL A 67 -12.09 -15.30 -20.49
C VAL A 67 -11.39 -14.92 -19.19
N PRO A 68 -10.22 -14.25 -19.23
CA PRO A 68 -9.63 -13.66 -18.05
C PRO A 68 -10.47 -12.47 -17.54
N PHE A 69 -10.35 -12.15 -16.25
CA PHE A 69 -10.99 -10.98 -15.67
C PHE A 69 -10.06 -10.22 -14.75
N VAL A 70 -10.33 -8.93 -14.60
CA VAL A 70 -9.67 -8.03 -13.66
C VAL A 70 -10.73 -7.43 -12.74
N ALA A 71 -10.57 -7.59 -11.43
CA ALA A 71 -11.40 -6.92 -10.44
C ALA A 71 -10.96 -5.46 -10.29
N ARG A 72 -11.92 -4.53 -10.19
CA ARG A 72 -11.66 -3.11 -9.98
C ARG A 72 -12.62 -2.53 -8.95
N GLY A 73 -12.08 -1.89 -7.93
CA GLY A 73 -12.83 -1.04 -7.01
C GLY A 73 -12.99 0.37 -7.56
N SER A 74 -12.51 1.37 -6.82
CA SER A 74 -12.51 2.78 -7.26
C SER A 74 -11.38 3.13 -8.23
N GLY A 75 -10.37 2.28 -8.40
CA GLY A 75 -9.23 2.52 -9.29
C GLY A 75 -8.24 3.55 -8.77
N THR A 76 -8.13 3.69 -7.47
CA THR A 76 -7.19 4.62 -6.80
C THR A 76 -5.81 4.01 -6.53
N GLY A 77 -5.62 2.71 -6.80
CA GLY A 77 -4.35 2.00 -6.61
C GLY A 77 -3.20 2.61 -7.41
N LEU A 78 -1.98 2.43 -6.93
CA LEU A 78 -0.75 3.03 -7.48
C LEU A 78 0.25 1.97 -7.98
N SER A 79 -0.25 0.79 -8.37
CA SER A 79 0.59 -0.33 -8.84
C SER A 79 0.24 -0.84 -10.24
N GLY A 80 -0.77 -0.27 -10.90
CA GLY A 80 -1.32 -0.81 -12.14
C GLY A 80 -2.16 -2.08 -11.92
N GLY A 81 -2.51 -2.41 -10.67
CA GLY A 81 -3.22 -3.62 -10.27
C GLY A 81 -4.62 -3.75 -10.85
N ALA A 82 -5.34 -2.63 -11.02
CA ALA A 82 -6.70 -2.58 -11.55
C ALA A 82 -6.78 -2.34 -13.07
N VAL A 83 -5.65 -2.40 -13.80
CA VAL A 83 -5.56 -2.20 -15.25
C VAL A 83 -5.61 -3.54 -15.99
N ALA A 84 -6.48 -3.66 -16.99
CA ALA A 84 -6.63 -4.87 -17.80
C ALA A 84 -5.56 -4.96 -18.91
N GLU A 85 -4.28 -5.10 -18.55
CA GLU A 85 -3.15 -5.13 -19.51
C GLU A 85 -3.25 -6.25 -20.57
N GLN A 86 -3.92 -7.34 -20.25
CA GLN A 86 -4.26 -8.41 -21.19
C GLN A 86 -5.72 -8.26 -21.61
N GLU A 87 -6.12 -8.87 -22.72
CA GLU A 87 -7.54 -8.91 -23.12
C GLU A 87 -8.38 -9.61 -22.03
N ALA A 88 -8.85 -8.85 -21.05
CA ALA A 88 -9.61 -9.33 -19.90
C ALA A 88 -10.92 -8.54 -19.71
N LEU A 89 -11.94 -9.20 -19.16
CA LEU A 89 -13.17 -8.54 -18.73
C LEU A 89 -12.89 -7.72 -17.46
N LEU A 90 -13.25 -6.45 -17.45
CA LEU A 90 -13.16 -5.64 -16.24
C LEU A 90 -14.43 -5.79 -15.39
N VAL A 91 -14.30 -6.24 -14.14
CA VAL A 91 -15.40 -6.40 -13.18
C VAL A 91 -15.30 -5.29 -12.13
N VAL A 92 -16.16 -4.27 -12.26
CA VAL A 92 -16.11 -3.06 -11.46
C VAL A 92 -17.12 -3.13 -10.32
N THR A 93 -16.65 -3.23 -9.09
CA THR A 93 -17.49 -3.44 -7.89
C THR A 93 -18.09 -2.15 -7.31
N SER A 94 -17.88 -1.00 -7.95
CA SER A 94 -18.28 0.32 -7.42
C SER A 94 -19.80 0.50 -7.18
N ARG A 95 -20.64 -0.38 -7.72
CA ARG A 95 -22.09 -0.39 -7.43
C ARG A 95 -22.49 -1.24 -6.24
N MET A 96 -21.60 -2.10 -5.75
CA MET A 96 -21.78 -2.91 -4.54
C MET A 96 -21.37 -2.07 -3.32
N ARG A 97 -22.24 -1.15 -2.86
CA ARG A 97 -21.89 -0.11 -1.87
C ARG A 97 -22.83 -0.05 -0.67
N SER A 98 -23.44 -1.17 -0.34
CA SER A 98 -24.34 -1.25 0.82
C SER A 98 -23.58 -1.63 2.09
N VAL A 99 -23.99 -1.03 3.23
CA VAL A 99 -23.72 -1.57 4.55
C VAL A 99 -24.72 -2.71 4.76
N LEU A 100 -24.24 -3.91 5.01
CA LEU A 100 -25.06 -5.12 5.12
C LEU A 100 -25.50 -5.39 6.56
N ALA A 101 -24.62 -5.12 7.54
CA ALA A 101 -24.90 -5.30 8.97
C ALA A 101 -23.99 -4.41 9.80
N ILE A 102 -24.50 -3.93 10.94
CA ILE A 102 -23.72 -3.29 12.01
C ILE A 102 -24.00 -4.04 13.30
N ASP A 103 -22.96 -4.48 13.98
CA ASP A 103 -23.00 -5.25 15.21
C ASP A 103 -22.03 -4.60 16.22
N LEU A 104 -22.53 -3.58 16.91
CA LEU A 104 -21.71 -2.78 17.83
C LEU A 104 -21.35 -3.55 19.10
N ASP A 105 -22.17 -4.49 19.53
CA ASP A 105 -21.88 -5.33 20.70
C ASP A 105 -20.62 -6.18 20.47
N ASN A 106 -20.40 -6.61 19.22
CA ASN A 106 -19.21 -7.34 18.81
C ASN A 106 -18.19 -6.47 18.05
N GLN A 107 -18.37 -5.13 18.02
CA GLN A 107 -17.46 -4.15 17.41
C GLN A 107 -17.11 -4.50 15.96
N ARG A 108 -18.14 -4.73 15.13
CA ARG A 108 -17.95 -5.11 13.73
C ARG A 108 -19.04 -4.54 12.82
N ILE A 109 -18.67 -4.39 11.55
CA ILE A 109 -19.56 -3.96 10.48
C ILE A 109 -19.31 -4.84 9.26
N THR A 110 -20.38 -5.24 8.56
CA THR A 110 -20.26 -5.98 7.29
C THR A 110 -20.69 -5.07 6.15
N VAL A 111 -19.85 -4.95 5.13
CA VAL A 111 -20.06 -4.04 4.00
C VAL A 111 -19.79 -4.75 2.68
N GLN A 112 -20.39 -4.22 1.60
CA GLN A 112 -20.04 -4.61 0.23
C GLN A 112 -18.73 -3.96 -0.22
N PRO A 113 -17.99 -4.53 -1.20
CA PRO A 113 -16.64 -4.11 -1.58
C PRO A 113 -16.54 -2.70 -2.17
N GLY A 114 -17.60 -2.16 -2.74
CA GLY A 114 -17.66 -0.80 -3.30
C GLY A 114 -17.97 0.30 -2.27
N VAL A 115 -18.14 -0.04 -1.00
CA VAL A 115 -18.28 0.97 0.08
C VAL A 115 -16.97 1.75 0.17
N ILE A 116 -17.07 3.08 0.20
CA ILE A 116 -15.93 3.98 0.36
C ILE A 116 -15.39 3.84 1.78
N ASN A 117 -14.06 3.78 1.93
CA ASN A 117 -13.40 3.57 3.21
C ASN A 117 -13.94 4.49 4.32
N SER A 118 -13.95 5.82 4.10
CA SER A 118 -14.43 6.81 5.09
C SER A 118 -15.93 6.68 5.43
N TRP A 119 -16.73 5.99 4.61
CA TRP A 119 -18.15 5.77 4.91
C TRP A 119 -18.35 4.76 6.04
N VAL A 120 -17.39 3.85 6.24
CA VAL A 120 -17.42 2.89 7.35
C VAL A 120 -17.43 3.64 8.68
N THR A 121 -16.44 4.51 8.91
CA THR A 121 -16.39 5.35 10.11
C THR A 121 -17.64 6.24 10.21
N ARG A 122 -18.07 6.87 9.11
CA ARG A 122 -19.28 7.72 9.12
C ARG A 122 -20.53 6.97 9.58
N ALA A 123 -20.63 5.67 9.24
CA ALA A 123 -21.80 4.86 9.60
C ALA A 123 -21.90 4.55 11.10
N VAL A 124 -20.77 4.62 11.85
CA VAL A 124 -20.67 4.20 13.26
C VAL A 124 -20.14 5.29 14.20
N ALA A 125 -19.75 6.46 13.67
CA ALA A 125 -19.17 7.55 14.46
C ALA A 125 -20.12 8.09 15.52
N GLY A 126 -21.45 8.14 15.24
CA GLY A 126 -22.48 8.55 16.19
C GLY A 126 -22.60 7.63 17.40
N ASP A 127 -22.11 6.40 17.29
CA ASP A 127 -22.10 5.39 18.35
C ASP A 127 -20.74 5.31 19.06
N GLY A 128 -19.79 6.18 18.73
CA GLY A 128 -18.46 6.26 19.35
C GLY A 128 -17.46 5.24 18.80
N PHE A 129 -17.66 4.72 17.59
CA PHE A 129 -16.75 3.80 16.92
C PHE A 129 -16.15 4.38 15.65
N TYR A 130 -15.06 3.75 15.16
CA TYR A 130 -14.44 4.08 13.89
C TYR A 130 -13.74 2.87 13.27
N TYR A 131 -13.40 2.97 11.99
CA TYR A 131 -12.57 2.05 11.24
C TYR A 131 -11.18 2.67 11.07
N ALA A 132 -10.13 1.98 11.59
CA ALA A 132 -8.81 2.58 11.75
C ALA A 132 -8.00 2.72 10.44
N PRO A 133 -7.95 1.75 9.51
CA PRO A 133 -7.15 1.91 8.29
C PRO A 133 -7.63 3.10 7.46
N ASP A 134 -6.76 4.09 7.26
CA ASP A 134 -7.08 5.37 6.65
C ASP A 134 -6.10 5.77 5.54
N PRO A 135 -6.04 5.01 4.42
CA PRO A 135 -5.19 5.37 3.30
C PRO A 135 -5.45 6.81 2.84
N SER A 136 -4.46 7.49 2.28
CA SER A 136 -4.59 8.88 1.83
C SER A 136 -5.78 9.11 0.90
N SER A 137 -6.18 8.06 0.17
CA SER A 137 -7.36 8.04 -0.70
C SER A 137 -8.67 7.65 0.00
N GLN A 138 -8.75 7.59 1.33
CA GLN A 138 -9.89 7.08 2.11
C GLN A 138 -11.26 7.67 1.72
N VAL A 139 -11.30 8.90 1.19
CA VAL A 139 -12.53 9.58 0.79
C VAL A 139 -13.07 9.11 -0.57
N VAL A 140 -12.29 8.33 -1.32
CA VAL A 140 -12.62 7.83 -2.67
C VAL A 140 -12.31 6.35 -2.88
N CYS A 141 -11.35 5.75 -2.16
CA CYS A 141 -11.03 4.34 -2.29
C CYS A 141 -12.14 3.45 -1.71
N SER A 142 -12.24 2.23 -2.22
CA SER A 142 -13.24 1.25 -1.81
C SER A 142 -12.66 0.19 -0.88
N ILE A 143 -13.47 -0.34 0.03
CA ILE A 143 -13.07 -1.40 0.97
C ILE A 143 -12.58 -2.65 0.24
N GLY A 144 -13.21 -3.03 -0.89
CA GLY A 144 -12.73 -4.17 -1.70
C GLY A 144 -11.35 -3.92 -2.30
N GLY A 145 -11.04 -2.67 -2.69
CA GLY A 145 -9.68 -2.27 -3.10
C GLY A 145 -8.70 -2.32 -1.94
N ASN A 146 -9.10 -1.84 -0.75
CA ASN A 146 -8.26 -1.92 0.45
C ASN A 146 -7.92 -3.38 0.82
N VAL A 147 -8.88 -4.30 0.69
CA VAL A 147 -8.65 -5.75 0.89
C VAL A 147 -7.70 -6.30 -0.18
N ALA A 148 -7.90 -5.95 -1.45
CA ALA A 148 -7.06 -6.47 -2.54
C ALA A 148 -5.58 -6.06 -2.40
N GLU A 149 -5.32 -4.82 -1.98
CA GLU A 149 -3.95 -4.28 -1.82
C GLU A 149 -3.38 -4.45 -0.39
N ASN A 150 -4.19 -4.88 0.59
CA ASN A 150 -3.86 -4.78 2.01
C ASN A 150 -3.51 -3.33 2.40
N ALA A 151 -4.33 -2.38 1.97
CA ALA A 151 -4.05 -0.95 2.10
C ALA A 151 -3.74 -0.53 3.55
N GLY A 152 -2.78 0.36 3.68
CA GLY A 152 -2.34 0.95 4.93
C GLY A 152 -2.89 2.35 5.16
N GLY A 153 -2.03 3.27 5.60
CA GLY A 153 -2.32 4.69 5.88
C GLY A 153 -1.55 5.22 7.07
N VAL A 154 -1.89 6.45 7.46
CA VAL A 154 -1.20 7.20 8.52
C VAL A 154 -1.17 6.47 9.86
N HIS A 155 -2.26 5.78 10.21
CA HIS A 155 -2.44 5.18 11.53
C HIS A 155 -1.97 3.70 11.62
N CYS A 156 -1.31 3.19 10.58
CA CYS A 156 -0.85 1.79 10.53
C CYS A 156 0.19 1.46 11.59
N LEU A 157 1.02 2.42 11.98
CA LEU A 157 2.04 2.22 13.01
C LEU A 157 1.45 1.63 14.31
N LYS A 158 0.31 2.13 14.76
CA LYS A 158 -0.34 1.71 16.01
C LYS A 158 -1.44 0.69 15.78
N TYR A 159 -2.23 0.87 14.75
CA TYR A 159 -3.47 0.11 14.56
C TYR A 159 -3.36 -0.99 13.52
N GLY A 160 -2.28 -1.01 12.73
CA GLY A 160 -2.08 -1.98 11.66
C GLY A 160 -2.79 -1.62 10.37
N VAL A 161 -2.62 -2.48 9.39
CA VAL A 161 -3.15 -2.37 8.02
C VAL A 161 -4.51 -3.08 7.89
N THR A 162 -5.08 -3.10 6.70
CA THR A 162 -6.39 -3.71 6.41
C THR A 162 -6.51 -5.15 6.94
N SER A 163 -5.47 -5.99 6.82
CA SER A 163 -5.49 -7.39 7.29
C SER A 163 -5.72 -7.52 8.80
N ASN A 164 -5.32 -6.53 9.60
CA ASN A 164 -5.55 -6.51 11.04
C ASN A 164 -7.02 -6.21 11.43
N HIS A 165 -7.81 -5.73 10.47
CA HIS A 165 -9.18 -5.28 10.69
C HIS A 165 -10.24 -6.08 9.94
N VAL A 166 -9.87 -6.94 9.00
CA VAL A 166 -10.80 -7.83 8.31
C VAL A 166 -11.00 -9.09 9.15
N LEU A 167 -12.25 -9.42 9.48
CA LEU A 167 -12.62 -10.63 10.24
C LEU A 167 -13.07 -11.75 9.31
N GLU A 168 -13.93 -11.45 8.34
CA GLU A 168 -14.51 -12.42 7.40
C GLU A 168 -14.61 -11.81 6.01
N LEU A 169 -14.42 -12.65 5.01
CA LEU A 169 -14.63 -12.33 3.59
C LEU A 169 -15.61 -13.33 2.98
N GLU A 170 -16.63 -12.85 2.30
CA GLU A 170 -17.37 -13.63 1.31
C GLU A 170 -16.71 -13.39 -0.04
N VAL A 171 -16.28 -14.46 -0.70
CA VAL A 171 -15.45 -14.42 -1.90
C VAL A 171 -16.08 -15.26 -3.01
N VAL A 172 -16.09 -14.75 -4.22
CA VAL A 172 -16.37 -15.50 -5.43
C VAL A 172 -15.04 -15.91 -6.06
N LEU A 173 -14.78 -17.22 -6.10
CA LEU A 173 -13.59 -17.81 -6.72
C LEU A 173 -13.63 -17.67 -8.26
N PRO A 174 -12.50 -17.85 -8.96
CA PRO A 174 -12.43 -17.66 -10.42
C PRO A 174 -13.35 -18.57 -11.26
N ASP A 175 -13.81 -19.69 -10.70
CA ASP A 175 -14.79 -20.58 -11.32
C ASP A 175 -16.26 -20.18 -11.06
N GLY A 176 -16.47 -19.13 -10.23
CA GLY A 176 -17.78 -18.65 -9.80
C GLY A 176 -18.34 -19.36 -8.58
N THR A 177 -17.53 -20.16 -7.87
CA THR A 177 -17.89 -20.75 -6.58
C THR A 177 -17.87 -19.68 -5.49
N LEU A 178 -18.91 -19.65 -4.65
CA LEU A 178 -19.00 -18.79 -3.48
C LEU A 178 -18.37 -19.50 -2.28
N THR A 179 -17.48 -18.83 -1.57
CA THR A 179 -16.84 -19.32 -0.36
C THR A 179 -16.73 -18.24 0.71
N ARG A 180 -16.47 -18.65 1.94
CA ARG A 180 -16.18 -17.74 3.08
C ARG A 180 -14.82 -18.05 3.64
N LEU A 181 -14.06 -16.98 3.89
CA LEU A 181 -12.72 -17.00 4.47
C LEU A 181 -12.73 -16.20 5.76
N GLY A 182 -12.21 -16.76 6.85
CA GLY A 182 -12.31 -16.14 8.15
C GLY A 182 -13.63 -16.47 8.86
N GLY A 183 -14.06 -15.62 9.78
CA GLY A 183 -15.29 -15.80 10.56
C GLY A 183 -15.49 -14.66 11.57
N PRO A 184 -16.50 -14.80 12.46
CA PRO A 184 -16.87 -13.73 13.35
C PRO A 184 -15.83 -13.42 14.45
N LEU A 185 -14.80 -14.26 14.61
CA LEU A 185 -13.72 -14.10 15.58
C LEU A 185 -12.44 -13.69 14.86
N ALA A 186 -11.57 -12.96 15.57
CA ALA A 186 -10.28 -12.53 15.04
C ALA A 186 -9.36 -13.72 14.71
N GLU A 187 -9.42 -14.76 15.53
CA GLU A 187 -8.64 -16.00 15.36
C GLU A 187 -9.59 -17.18 15.15
N LEU A 188 -9.29 -17.99 14.15
CA LEU A 188 -10.04 -19.20 13.81
C LEU A 188 -9.08 -20.38 13.72
N PRO A 189 -9.54 -21.60 14.06
CA PRO A 189 -8.74 -22.79 13.90
C PRO A 189 -8.51 -23.10 12.42
N GLY A 190 -7.33 -23.62 12.08
CA GLY A 190 -6.95 -24.00 10.72
C GLY A 190 -6.06 -22.97 10.03
N LEU A 191 -5.91 -23.12 8.71
CA LEU A 191 -5.08 -22.20 7.91
C LEU A 191 -5.79 -20.85 7.74
N ASP A 192 -5.05 -19.76 7.89
CA ASP A 192 -5.57 -18.41 7.65
C ASP A 192 -5.66 -18.09 6.15
N LEU A 193 -6.65 -18.66 5.49
CA LEU A 193 -6.92 -18.36 4.07
C LEU A 193 -7.43 -16.93 3.86
N ARG A 194 -7.97 -16.28 4.88
CA ARG A 194 -8.32 -14.86 4.86
C ARG A 194 -7.06 -13.99 4.70
N GLY A 195 -6.02 -14.24 5.49
CA GLY A 195 -4.73 -13.56 5.38
C GLY A 195 -4.06 -13.80 4.02
N VAL A 196 -4.19 -15.01 3.45
CA VAL A 196 -3.72 -15.31 2.08
C VAL A 196 -4.46 -14.52 1.01
N PHE A 197 -5.77 -14.28 1.19
CA PHE A 197 -6.60 -13.55 0.22
C PHE A 197 -6.37 -12.03 0.27
N ILE A 198 -6.15 -11.47 1.45
CA ILE A 198 -5.88 -10.03 1.63
C ILE A 198 -4.51 -9.71 1.05
N GLY A 199 -4.40 -8.66 0.23
CA GLY A 199 -3.17 -8.31 -0.49
C GLY A 199 -2.88 -9.18 -1.71
N SER A 200 -3.86 -9.99 -2.17
CA SER A 200 -3.71 -10.81 -3.37
C SER A 200 -3.93 -10.06 -4.69
N GLU A 201 -4.24 -8.78 -4.64
CA GLU A 201 -4.43 -7.89 -5.82
C GLU A 201 -5.44 -8.48 -6.84
N GLY A 202 -6.50 -9.14 -6.35
CA GLY A 202 -7.53 -9.74 -7.20
C GLY A 202 -7.10 -10.99 -7.97
N THR A 203 -5.95 -11.59 -7.64
CA THR A 203 -5.45 -12.80 -8.33
C THR A 203 -6.04 -14.10 -7.81
N LEU A 204 -6.79 -14.07 -6.69
CA LEU A 204 -7.39 -15.25 -6.05
C LEU A 204 -8.93 -15.29 -6.16
N GLY A 205 -9.55 -14.18 -6.61
CA GLY A 205 -11.01 -14.06 -6.71
C GLY A 205 -11.50 -12.65 -6.42
N ILE A 206 -12.80 -12.50 -6.16
CA ILE A 206 -13.44 -11.20 -5.88
C ILE A 206 -14.18 -11.28 -4.54
N ALA A 207 -13.81 -10.41 -3.58
CA ALA A 207 -14.56 -10.25 -2.34
C ALA A 207 -15.89 -9.53 -2.62
N THR A 208 -17.00 -10.04 -2.07
CA THR A 208 -18.36 -9.52 -2.28
C THR A 208 -19.05 -9.05 -1.00
N ALA A 209 -18.62 -9.55 0.16
CA ALA A 209 -18.96 -8.99 1.47
C ALA A 209 -17.74 -9.07 2.38
N ILE A 210 -17.55 -8.04 3.20
CA ILE A 210 -16.36 -7.86 4.02
C ILE A 210 -16.81 -7.47 5.43
N THR A 211 -16.48 -8.30 6.42
CA THR A 211 -16.72 -7.99 7.83
C THR A 211 -15.47 -7.37 8.43
N LEU A 212 -15.62 -6.13 8.91
CA LEU A 212 -14.55 -5.30 9.45
C LEU A 212 -14.68 -5.17 10.95
N ARG A 213 -13.54 -5.18 11.65
CA ARG A 213 -13.43 -4.83 13.05
C ARG A 213 -13.51 -3.31 13.21
N LEU A 214 -14.30 -2.87 14.17
CA LEU A 214 -14.40 -1.49 14.62
C LEU A 214 -13.60 -1.27 15.90
N LEU A 215 -13.09 -0.06 16.08
CA LEU A 215 -12.43 0.37 17.31
C LEU A 215 -13.26 1.46 17.98
N PRO A 216 -13.29 1.53 19.32
CA PRO A 216 -13.88 2.67 20.03
C PRO A 216 -13.00 3.90 19.79
N GLN A 217 -13.65 5.07 19.67
CA GLN A 217 -12.94 6.34 19.54
C GLN A 217 -12.06 6.62 20.75
N THR A 218 -10.83 7.07 20.50
CA THR A 218 -9.90 7.44 21.59
C THR A 218 -10.27 8.79 22.19
N PRO A 219 -10.30 8.89 23.54
CA PRO A 219 -10.81 10.09 24.20
C PRO A 219 -9.87 11.30 24.09
N ASN A 220 -8.58 11.08 23.91
CA ASN A 220 -7.58 12.16 23.82
C ASN A 220 -6.66 11.92 22.63
N VAL A 221 -6.45 12.98 21.87
CA VAL A 221 -5.54 13.02 20.73
C VAL A 221 -4.74 14.30 20.80
N GLN A 222 -3.42 14.23 20.63
CA GLN A 222 -2.53 15.38 20.51
C GLN A 222 -1.59 15.18 19.32
N VAL A 223 -1.26 16.28 18.64
CA VAL A 223 -0.34 16.26 17.51
C VAL A 223 0.82 17.20 17.80
N LEU A 224 2.04 16.70 17.62
CA LEU A 224 3.27 17.48 17.62
C LEU A 224 3.70 17.75 16.18
N LEU A 225 4.10 18.98 15.91
CA LEU A 225 4.83 19.38 14.70
C LEU A 225 6.23 19.79 15.12
N ALA A 226 7.24 18.99 14.77
CA ALA A 226 8.66 19.31 14.98
C ALA A 226 9.31 19.66 13.64
N ASP A 227 10.16 20.72 13.61
CA ASP A 227 10.87 21.13 12.40
C ASP A 227 12.38 20.96 12.54
N PHE A 228 13.03 20.60 11.43
CA PHE A 228 14.44 20.23 11.38
C PHE A 228 15.19 20.95 10.26
N VAL A 229 16.50 21.16 10.47
CA VAL A 229 17.41 21.76 9.48
C VAL A 229 17.96 20.76 8.46
N THR A 230 17.78 19.45 8.71
CA THR A 230 18.14 18.37 7.78
C THR A 230 17.13 17.24 7.85
N MET A 231 17.02 16.49 6.75
CA MET A 231 16.16 15.31 6.65
C MET A 231 16.65 14.17 7.55
N GLU A 232 17.97 14.05 7.71
CA GLU A 232 18.61 13.06 8.58
C GLU A 232 18.24 13.26 10.05
N ALA A 233 18.19 14.54 10.51
CA ALA A 233 17.79 14.86 11.88
C ALA A 233 16.32 14.48 12.14
N ALA A 234 15.44 14.68 11.16
CA ALA A 234 14.04 14.22 11.25
C ALA A 234 13.97 12.70 11.32
N GLY A 235 14.74 11.97 10.50
CA GLY A 235 14.83 10.51 10.54
C GLY A 235 15.41 9.99 11.87
N GLU A 236 16.39 10.67 12.44
CA GLU A 236 16.95 10.35 13.76
C GLU A 236 15.92 10.55 14.88
N ALA A 237 15.07 11.59 14.80
CA ALA A 237 13.96 11.79 15.73
C ALA A 237 12.98 10.61 15.70
N VAL A 238 12.59 10.13 14.51
CA VAL A 238 11.75 8.94 14.34
C VAL A 238 12.38 7.72 15.01
N ARG A 239 13.66 7.47 14.74
CA ARG A 239 14.39 6.36 15.33
C ARG A 239 14.42 6.42 16.86
N ARG A 240 14.68 7.61 17.43
CA ARG A 240 14.73 7.81 18.89
C ARG A 240 13.37 7.61 19.55
N VAL A 241 12.32 8.22 19.01
CA VAL A 241 10.95 8.11 19.52
C VAL A 241 10.51 6.65 19.57
N THR A 242 10.72 5.92 18.47
CA THR A 242 10.37 4.49 18.43
C THR A 242 11.23 3.61 19.32
N ALA A 243 12.55 3.86 19.39
CA ALA A 243 13.46 3.11 20.24
C ALA A 243 13.19 3.31 21.75
N ALA A 244 12.61 4.45 22.13
CA ALA A 244 12.19 4.75 23.50
C ALA A 244 10.87 4.06 23.90
N GLY A 245 10.24 3.29 22.99
CA GLY A 245 8.99 2.59 23.26
C GLY A 245 7.74 3.48 23.15
N VAL A 246 7.86 4.71 22.68
CA VAL A 246 6.69 5.51 22.32
C VAL A 246 6.04 4.92 21.08
N LEU A 247 4.73 4.66 21.15
CA LEU A 247 3.94 4.16 20.03
C LEU A 247 2.93 5.23 19.60
N PRO A 248 3.29 6.13 18.67
CA PRO A 248 2.37 7.11 18.12
C PRO A 248 1.25 6.47 17.30
N ALA A 249 0.09 7.13 17.25
CA ALA A 249 -0.99 6.76 16.34
C ALA A 249 -0.54 6.93 14.87
N GLY A 250 0.18 8.02 14.59
CA GLY A 250 0.80 8.29 13.29
C GLY A 250 2.10 9.08 13.44
N MET A 251 3.03 8.90 12.52
CA MET A 251 4.29 9.63 12.46
C MET A 251 4.71 9.87 11.02
N GLU A 252 4.66 11.14 10.57
CA GLU A 252 4.72 11.54 9.18
C GLU A 252 5.81 12.57 8.92
N ILE A 253 6.60 12.38 7.86
CA ILE A 253 7.58 13.37 7.41
C ILE A 253 7.13 14.03 6.11
N MET A 254 7.39 15.33 5.99
CA MET A 254 7.35 16.11 4.75
C MET A 254 8.64 16.91 4.61
N ASP A 255 9.22 16.92 3.41
CA ASP A 255 10.41 17.72 3.10
C ASP A 255 10.06 19.19 2.76
N ASN A 256 11.10 20.02 2.61
CA ASN A 256 10.96 21.44 2.29
C ASN A 256 10.11 21.71 1.05
N PHE A 257 10.30 20.91 -0.01
CA PHE A 257 9.54 21.09 -1.25
C PHE A 257 8.05 20.86 -0.99
N THR A 258 7.72 19.78 -0.28
CA THR A 258 6.35 19.39 0.02
C THR A 258 5.63 20.38 0.93
N ILE A 259 6.27 20.84 2.02
CA ILE A 259 5.63 21.82 2.93
C ILE A 259 5.35 23.15 2.23
N ASN A 260 6.28 23.64 1.41
CA ASN A 260 6.06 24.84 0.61
C ASN A 260 4.96 24.66 -0.44
N ALA A 261 4.90 23.52 -1.10
CA ALA A 261 3.83 23.20 -2.06
C ALA A 261 2.45 23.20 -1.39
N VAL A 262 2.35 22.66 -0.17
CA VAL A 262 1.10 22.62 0.61
C VAL A 262 0.67 24.01 1.04
N ASP A 263 1.59 24.81 1.60
CA ASP A 263 1.28 26.17 2.02
C ASP A 263 0.85 27.07 0.84
N ASP A 264 1.51 26.93 -0.30
CA ASP A 264 1.15 27.64 -1.54
C ASP A 264 -0.22 27.18 -2.09
N LEU A 265 -0.59 25.90 -1.93
CA LEU A 265 -1.90 25.39 -2.33
C LEU A 265 -3.05 26.05 -1.54
N PHE A 266 -2.87 26.23 -0.23
CA PHE A 266 -3.91 26.77 0.65
C PHE A 266 -3.79 28.28 0.88
N GLY A 267 -2.69 28.92 0.48
CA GLY A 267 -2.41 30.34 0.72
C GLY A 267 -2.23 30.63 2.21
N VAL A 268 -1.63 29.72 2.95
CA VAL A 268 -1.38 29.80 4.40
C VAL A 268 0.09 29.53 4.69
N GLU A 269 0.54 29.89 5.88
CA GLU A 269 1.86 29.51 6.41
C GLU A 269 1.64 28.60 7.63
N GLU A 270 1.31 27.35 7.36
CA GLU A 270 1.04 26.36 8.40
C GLU A 270 2.32 25.70 8.89
N TYR A 271 3.30 25.59 8.00
CA TYR A 271 4.59 24.94 8.25
C TYR A 271 5.76 25.94 8.17
N PRO A 272 6.87 25.72 8.92
CA PRO A 272 8.07 26.53 8.78
C PRO A 272 8.69 26.40 7.38
N ARG A 273 8.53 27.40 6.52
CA ARG A 273 8.96 27.37 5.11
C ARG A 273 10.46 27.18 4.88
N ASP A 274 11.28 27.50 5.88
CA ASP A 274 12.73 27.35 5.86
C ASP A 274 13.22 26.04 6.50
N ALA A 275 12.31 25.19 6.97
CA ALA A 275 12.67 23.88 7.48
C ALA A 275 13.07 22.96 6.32
N ALA A 276 14.11 22.14 6.51
CA ALA A 276 14.44 21.08 5.55
C ALA A 276 13.43 19.94 5.63
N ALA A 277 12.90 19.68 6.81
CA ALA A 277 11.84 18.70 7.04
C ALA A 277 10.97 19.08 8.23
N VAL A 278 9.73 18.61 8.22
CA VAL A 278 8.84 18.59 9.38
C VAL A 278 8.44 17.17 9.70
N LEU A 279 8.29 16.88 11.00
CA LEU A 279 7.80 15.62 11.54
C LEU A 279 6.50 15.88 12.30
N LEU A 280 5.43 15.28 11.86
CA LEU A 280 4.13 15.23 12.55
C LEU A 280 4.08 13.96 13.38
N ILE A 281 3.75 14.05 14.67
CA ILE A 281 3.59 12.91 15.58
C ILE A 281 2.21 13.02 16.22
N GLU A 282 1.33 12.07 15.94
CA GLU A 282 0.04 11.96 16.60
C GLU A 282 0.10 10.95 17.73
N LEU A 283 -0.34 11.36 18.90
CA LEU A 283 -0.39 10.55 20.12
C LEU A 283 -1.82 10.51 20.64
N ASP A 284 -2.35 9.32 20.84
CA ASP A 284 -3.73 9.10 21.26
C ASP A 284 -3.85 8.03 22.33
N GLY A 285 -4.88 8.11 23.17
CA GLY A 285 -5.13 7.17 24.25
C GLY A 285 -5.71 7.82 25.51
N GLN A 286 -5.29 7.33 26.67
CA GLN A 286 -5.69 7.89 27.96
C GLN A 286 -4.91 9.19 28.26
N ALA A 287 -5.56 10.16 28.89
CA ALA A 287 -4.98 11.52 29.09
C ALA A 287 -3.58 11.54 29.72
N ARG A 288 -3.35 10.70 30.74
CA ARG A 288 -2.04 10.64 31.40
C ARG A 288 -0.95 10.02 30.52
N GLU A 289 -1.31 9.00 29.76
CA GLU A 289 -0.40 8.32 28.82
C GLU A 289 -0.03 9.24 27.67
N VAL A 290 -1.02 9.91 27.10
CA VAL A 290 -0.81 10.91 26.02
C VAL A 290 0.10 12.03 26.51
N ALA A 291 -0.15 12.61 27.70
CA ALA A 291 0.68 13.68 28.23
C ALA A 291 2.14 13.24 28.48
N ALA A 292 2.36 12.05 29.00
CA ALA A 292 3.70 11.50 29.21
C ALA A 292 4.41 11.23 27.86
N ALA A 293 3.70 10.66 26.90
CA ALA A 293 4.24 10.37 25.58
C ALA A 293 4.59 11.65 24.80
N VAL A 294 3.76 12.70 24.90
CA VAL A 294 4.02 14.03 24.32
C VAL A 294 5.29 14.64 24.90
N ALA A 295 5.45 14.62 26.22
CA ALA A 295 6.65 15.15 26.86
C ALA A 295 7.91 14.41 26.39
N LEU A 296 7.88 13.07 26.45
CA LEU A 296 9.01 12.24 26.03
C LEU A 296 9.33 12.40 24.54
N ALA A 297 8.34 12.38 23.65
CA ALA A 297 8.54 12.57 22.22
C ALA A 297 9.12 13.95 21.91
N SER A 298 8.65 14.99 22.61
CA SER A 298 9.19 16.36 22.47
C SER A 298 10.66 16.44 22.88
N ASP A 299 11.05 15.83 23.98
CA ASP A 299 12.44 15.84 24.43
C ASP A 299 13.34 15.08 23.45
N LEU A 300 12.90 13.91 22.96
CA LEU A 300 13.64 13.12 21.96
C LEU A 300 13.79 13.85 20.62
N CYS A 301 12.77 14.62 20.18
CA CYS A 301 12.88 15.47 19.01
C CYS A 301 13.91 16.60 19.22
N ARG A 302 13.93 17.25 20.40
CA ARG A 302 14.96 18.26 20.71
C ARG A 302 16.37 17.67 20.71
N GLU A 303 16.55 16.50 21.32
CA GLU A 303 17.82 15.77 21.29
C GLU A 303 18.28 15.39 19.89
N ALA A 304 17.33 15.14 18.97
CA ALA A 304 17.61 14.89 17.55
C ALA A 304 17.88 16.17 16.74
N GLY A 305 17.75 17.36 17.35
CA GLY A 305 18.04 18.63 16.70
C GLY A 305 16.81 19.37 16.15
N ALA A 306 15.62 19.12 16.67
CA ALA A 306 14.44 19.92 16.34
C ALA A 306 14.66 21.39 16.75
N ARG A 307 14.42 22.33 15.83
CA ARG A 307 14.54 23.78 16.07
C ARG A 307 13.35 24.30 16.88
N SER A 308 12.16 23.84 16.53
CA SER A 308 10.94 24.15 17.24
C SER A 308 10.00 22.94 17.33
N ILE A 309 9.12 22.97 18.31
CA ILE A 309 8.05 21.98 18.47
C ILE A 309 6.76 22.73 18.79
N ARG A 310 5.76 22.58 17.93
CA ARG A 310 4.41 23.08 18.13
C ARG A 310 3.51 21.93 18.54
N GLN A 311 2.70 22.10 19.58
CA GLN A 311 1.71 21.15 20.04
C GLN A 311 0.32 21.63 19.65
N ALA A 312 -0.45 20.79 18.96
CA ALA A 312 -1.84 21.05 18.61
C ALA A 312 -2.77 20.21 19.50
N GLU A 313 -3.36 20.87 20.48
CA GLU A 313 -4.31 20.25 21.43
C GLU A 313 -5.76 20.35 20.93
N GLN A 314 -6.09 21.46 20.27
CA GLN A 314 -7.43 21.72 19.77
C GLN A 314 -7.69 20.90 18.49
N GLU A 315 -8.91 20.39 18.34
CA GLU A 315 -9.32 19.62 17.17
C GLU A 315 -9.11 20.38 15.84
N ALA A 316 -9.43 21.70 15.84
CA ALA A 316 -9.26 22.54 14.66
C ALA A 316 -7.79 22.63 14.22
N ASP A 317 -6.84 22.79 15.18
CA ASP A 317 -5.41 22.90 14.88
C ASP A 317 -4.87 21.56 14.37
N ARG A 318 -5.28 20.43 14.99
CA ARG A 318 -4.92 19.09 14.52
C ARG A 318 -5.43 18.85 13.11
N ALA A 319 -6.71 19.18 12.86
CA ALA A 319 -7.32 19.01 11.54
C ALA A 319 -6.60 19.82 10.47
N GLN A 320 -6.12 21.02 10.79
CA GLN A 320 -5.37 21.89 9.86
C GLN A 320 -4.01 21.24 9.49
N LEU A 321 -3.24 20.76 10.47
CA LEU A 321 -1.98 20.05 10.24
C LEU A 321 -2.19 18.80 9.36
N TRP A 322 -3.18 17.98 9.69
CA TRP A 322 -3.49 16.79 8.93
C TRP A 322 -4.02 17.09 7.51
N LYS A 323 -4.79 18.18 7.35
CA LYS A 323 -5.26 18.62 6.04
C LYS A 323 -4.07 18.90 5.11
N GLY A 324 -3.04 19.58 5.61
CA GLY A 324 -1.80 19.84 4.85
C GLY A 324 -1.14 18.53 4.44
N ARG A 325 -0.87 17.63 5.40
CA ARG A 325 -0.24 16.34 5.11
C ARG A 325 -1.04 15.48 4.12
N LYS A 326 -2.35 15.37 4.29
CA LYS A 326 -3.23 14.59 3.40
C LYS A 326 -3.37 15.21 2.00
N SER A 327 -3.07 16.48 1.83
CA SER A 327 -3.11 17.18 0.54
C SER A 327 -1.76 17.25 -0.17
N ALA A 328 -0.69 16.71 0.42
CA ALA A 328 0.68 16.85 -0.08
C ALA A 328 0.85 16.36 -1.53
N PHE A 329 0.30 15.18 -1.87
CA PHE A 329 0.33 14.66 -3.25
C PHE A 329 -0.35 15.61 -4.24
N ALA A 330 -1.52 16.14 -3.89
CA ALA A 330 -2.24 17.09 -4.74
C ALA A 330 -1.52 18.43 -4.87
N ALA A 331 -0.88 18.90 -3.80
CA ALA A 331 -0.08 20.12 -3.79
C ALA A 331 1.13 20.01 -4.69
N VAL A 332 1.89 18.93 -4.58
CA VAL A 332 3.04 18.61 -5.44
C VAL A 332 2.59 18.47 -6.90
N GLY A 333 1.47 17.77 -7.16
CA GLY A 333 0.91 17.61 -8.50
C GLY A 333 0.44 18.91 -9.16
N ARG A 334 0.17 19.96 -8.39
CA ARG A 334 -0.15 21.29 -8.93
C ARG A 334 1.10 22.00 -9.48
N ILE A 335 2.26 21.77 -8.86
CA ILE A 335 3.53 22.35 -9.30
C ILE A 335 4.09 21.56 -10.48
N THR A 336 4.12 20.23 -10.36
CA THR A 336 4.58 19.31 -11.41
C THR A 336 3.48 18.27 -11.63
N PRO A 337 2.67 18.42 -12.70
CA PRO A 337 1.49 17.58 -12.93
C PRO A 337 1.80 16.09 -13.14
N THR A 338 3.05 15.76 -13.40
CA THR A 338 3.49 14.37 -13.63
C THR A 338 4.55 14.01 -12.60
N TYR A 339 4.28 12.99 -11.84
CA TYR A 339 5.24 12.38 -10.92
C TYR A 339 5.08 10.85 -10.90
N TYR A 340 6.17 10.18 -10.54
CA TYR A 340 6.19 8.74 -10.31
C TYR A 340 6.48 8.48 -8.84
N VAL A 341 5.54 7.86 -8.14
CA VAL A 341 5.64 7.57 -6.71
C VAL A 341 6.21 6.18 -6.50
N GLN A 342 7.17 6.07 -5.57
CA GLN A 342 7.63 4.79 -5.04
C GLN A 342 6.96 4.50 -3.69
N ASP A 343 7.12 3.27 -3.20
CA ASP A 343 6.47 2.77 -2.00
C ASP A 343 7.36 1.73 -1.30
N GLY A 344 8.66 2.04 -1.23
CA GLY A 344 9.62 1.17 -0.59
C GLY A 344 9.53 1.24 0.93
N VAL A 345 9.82 0.13 1.60
CA VAL A 345 9.90 0.09 3.07
C VAL A 345 11.35 -0.10 3.50
N VAL A 346 11.73 0.53 4.59
CA VAL A 346 13.03 0.33 5.22
C VAL A 346 12.89 0.14 6.73
N PRO A 347 13.81 -0.56 7.39
CA PRO A 347 13.91 -0.52 8.85
C PRO A 347 14.07 0.94 9.31
N ARG A 348 13.33 1.34 10.33
CA ARG A 348 13.38 2.73 10.86
C ARG A 348 14.78 3.22 11.20
N SER A 349 15.66 2.30 11.61
CA SER A 349 17.08 2.62 11.87
C SER A 349 17.86 3.01 10.62
N ALA A 350 17.41 2.62 9.43
CA ALA A 350 18.03 2.93 8.15
C ALA A 350 17.48 4.21 7.51
N LEU A 351 16.39 4.80 8.04
CA LEU A 351 15.77 6.00 7.47
C LEU A 351 16.77 7.13 7.20
N PRO A 352 17.63 7.56 8.15
CA PRO A 352 18.54 8.67 7.89
C PRO A 352 19.47 8.43 6.70
N SER A 353 20.07 7.24 6.63
CA SER A 353 21.03 6.90 5.56
C SER A 353 20.36 6.72 4.20
N VAL A 354 19.17 6.12 4.17
CA VAL A 354 18.41 5.92 2.92
C VAL A 354 17.91 7.25 2.36
N LEU A 355 17.42 8.16 3.21
CA LEU A 355 16.99 9.50 2.79
C LEU A 355 18.16 10.32 2.20
N ALA A 356 19.33 10.27 2.82
CA ALA A 356 20.54 10.89 2.27
C ALA A 356 20.94 10.28 0.91
N ALA A 357 20.81 8.96 0.74
CA ALA A 357 21.09 8.28 -0.52
C ALA A 357 20.08 8.66 -1.61
N ILE A 358 18.78 8.76 -1.29
CA ILE A 358 17.74 9.21 -2.23
C ILE A 358 18.03 10.63 -2.73
N GLU A 359 18.48 11.53 -1.85
CA GLU A 359 18.87 12.88 -2.24
C GLU A 359 20.07 12.88 -3.20
N GLN A 360 21.07 12.01 -2.97
CA GLN A 360 22.22 11.85 -3.88
C GLN A 360 21.78 11.30 -5.23
N LEU A 361 20.89 10.30 -5.27
CA LEU A 361 20.32 9.76 -6.51
C LEU A 361 19.53 10.82 -7.28
N SER A 362 18.69 11.61 -6.59
CA SER A 362 17.97 12.75 -7.18
C SER A 362 18.91 13.69 -7.92
N ARG A 363 20.02 14.10 -7.27
CA ARG A 363 21.05 14.94 -7.88
C ARG A 363 21.75 14.25 -9.05
N HIS A 364 22.10 12.99 -8.93
CA HIS A 364 22.78 12.21 -9.98
C HIS A 364 21.93 12.10 -11.23
N TYR A 365 20.65 11.79 -11.07
CA TYR A 365 19.69 11.70 -12.17
C TYR A 365 19.22 13.07 -12.67
N GLY A 366 19.45 14.17 -11.88
CA GLY A 366 18.92 15.50 -12.20
C GLY A 366 17.40 15.51 -12.28
N LEU A 367 16.72 14.72 -11.48
CA LEU A 367 15.26 14.65 -11.32
C LEU A 367 14.92 15.03 -9.88
N PRO A 368 14.11 16.08 -9.64
CA PRO A 368 13.68 16.43 -8.29
C PRO A 368 12.85 15.29 -7.67
N VAL A 369 13.07 15.06 -6.38
CA VAL A 369 12.30 14.10 -5.59
C VAL A 369 11.69 14.85 -4.40
N ALA A 370 10.37 14.81 -4.28
CA ALA A 370 9.65 15.30 -3.11
C ALA A 370 9.37 14.12 -2.16
N ASN A 371 9.55 14.36 -0.85
CA ASN A 371 9.41 13.30 0.16
C ASN A 371 8.24 13.60 1.10
N VAL A 372 7.25 12.71 1.10
CA VAL A 372 6.12 12.74 2.02
C VAL A 372 5.72 11.31 2.34
N PHE A 373 5.93 10.84 3.58
CA PHE A 373 5.84 9.41 3.85
C PHE A 373 5.54 9.08 5.32
N HIS A 374 5.14 7.82 5.55
CA HIS A 374 4.86 7.23 6.85
C HIS A 374 6.17 6.86 7.56
N ALA A 375 6.76 7.84 8.27
CA ALA A 375 8.06 7.63 8.91
C ALA A 375 8.00 6.61 10.06
N GLY A 376 6.83 6.49 10.70
CA GLY A 376 6.65 5.62 11.86
C GLY A 376 6.81 4.13 11.57
N ASP A 377 6.43 3.66 10.40
CA ASP A 377 6.57 2.27 9.94
C ASP A 377 7.69 2.07 8.91
N GLY A 378 8.34 3.17 8.47
CA GLY A 378 9.43 3.14 7.51
C GLY A 378 8.98 3.02 6.05
N ASN A 379 7.70 3.28 5.76
CA ASN A 379 7.17 3.25 4.41
C ASN A 379 7.39 4.59 3.71
N LEU A 380 8.25 4.59 2.70
CA LEU A 380 8.71 5.75 1.96
C LEU A 380 7.86 6.00 0.71
N HIS A 381 7.45 7.26 0.49
CA HIS A 381 6.79 7.68 -0.75
C HIS A 381 7.56 8.81 -1.44
N PRO A 382 8.76 8.56 -1.98
CA PRO A 382 9.45 9.53 -2.80
C PRO A 382 8.69 9.74 -4.11
N LEU A 383 8.33 11.00 -4.40
CA LEU A 383 7.70 11.42 -5.63
C LEU A 383 8.78 11.94 -6.58
N ILE A 384 9.08 11.18 -7.63
CA ILE A 384 10.03 11.57 -8.67
C ILE A 384 9.29 12.49 -9.64
N LEU A 385 9.68 13.75 -9.68
CA LEU A 385 9.02 14.79 -10.48
C LEU A 385 9.63 14.87 -11.87
N TYR A 386 8.80 14.95 -12.92
CA TYR A 386 9.27 15.05 -14.29
C TYR A 386 8.27 15.71 -15.23
N THR A 387 8.74 16.18 -16.37
CA THR A 387 7.89 16.74 -17.43
C THR A 387 7.57 15.66 -18.44
N ALA A 388 6.29 15.29 -18.57
CA ALA A 388 5.87 14.29 -19.55
C ALA A 388 6.14 14.77 -20.99
N GLY A 389 6.58 13.83 -21.84
CA GLY A 389 6.85 14.10 -23.26
C GLY A 389 8.29 14.51 -23.58
N GLU A 390 9.15 14.71 -22.61
CA GLU A 390 10.58 14.86 -22.84
C GLU A 390 11.20 13.53 -23.30
N PRO A 391 12.01 13.51 -24.37
CA PRO A 391 12.64 12.27 -24.84
C PRO A 391 13.51 11.60 -23.78
N GLY A 392 13.30 10.31 -23.51
CA GLY A 392 14.10 9.51 -22.57
C GLY A 392 13.81 9.80 -21.09
N VAL A 393 12.87 10.70 -20.76
CA VAL A 393 12.57 11.03 -19.36
C VAL A 393 11.91 9.86 -18.62
N GLN A 394 11.05 9.11 -19.29
CA GLN A 394 10.32 8.01 -18.67
C GLN A 394 11.25 6.88 -18.25
N GLU A 395 12.19 6.49 -19.12
CA GLU A 395 13.22 5.50 -18.81
C GLU A 395 14.11 5.95 -17.66
N LYS A 396 14.45 7.24 -17.63
CA LYS A 396 15.25 7.85 -16.57
C LYS A 396 14.52 7.84 -15.23
N VAL A 397 13.23 8.16 -15.22
CA VAL A 397 12.36 8.12 -14.03
C VAL A 397 12.22 6.69 -13.51
N GLN A 398 12.00 5.72 -14.39
CA GLN A 398 11.91 4.31 -14.01
C GLN A 398 13.25 3.79 -13.45
N ALA A 399 14.39 4.20 -14.06
CA ALA A 399 15.70 3.82 -13.57
C ALA A 399 15.98 4.37 -12.16
N LEU A 400 15.66 5.65 -11.90
CA LEU A 400 15.77 6.24 -10.57
C LEU A 400 14.86 5.52 -9.57
N GLY A 401 13.60 5.24 -9.95
CA GLY A 401 12.66 4.51 -9.10
C GLY A 401 13.17 3.11 -8.74
N ALA A 402 13.74 2.40 -9.71
CA ALA A 402 14.35 1.08 -9.49
C ALA A 402 15.55 1.14 -8.53
N GLU A 403 16.41 2.17 -8.63
CA GLU A 403 17.53 2.34 -7.70
C GLU A 403 17.06 2.67 -6.28
N ILE A 404 16.02 3.49 -6.13
CA ILE A 404 15.41 3.76 -4.81
C ILE A 404 14.89 2.46 -4.18
N LEU A 405 14.18 1.62 -4.94
CA LEU A 405 13.70 0.33 -4.43
C LEU A 405 14.85 -0.63 -4.08
N ARG A 406 15.93 -0.60 -4.84
CA ARG A 406 17.13 -1.38 -4.53
C ARG A 406 17.75 -0.96 -3.20
N LEU A 407 17.87 0.35 -2.94
CA LEU A 407 18.31 0.87 -1.64
C LEU A 407 17.44 0.36 -0.50
N CYS A 408 16.11 0.30 -0.69
CA CYS A 408 15.20 -0.22 0.33
C CYS A 408 15.48 -1.70 0.64
N ILE A 409 15.69 -2.53 -0.39
CA ILE A 409 16.01 -3.95 -0.22
C ILE A 409 17.38 -4.13 0.46
N GLU A 410 18.42 -3.41 0.02
CA GLU A 410 19.77 -3.47 0.58
C GLU A 410 19.79 -3.05 2.05
N ALA A 411 18.88 -2.15 2.45
CA ALA A 411 18.66 -1.77 3.84
C ALA A 411 17.90 -2.84 4.67
N GLY A 412 17.48 -3.96 4.06
CA GLY A 412 16.70 -5.01 4.71
C GLY A 412 15.19 -4.77 4.73
N GLY A 413 14.70 -3.98 3.79
CA GLY A 413 13.30 -3.62 3.62
C GLY A 413 12.59 -4.34 2.47
N SER A 414 11.62 -3.65 1.83
CA SER A 414 10.72 -4.20 0.81
C SER A 414 10.50 -3.22 -0.35
N ILE A 415 10.11 -3.75 -1.52
CA ILE A 415 9.73 -2.94 -2.70
C ILE A 415 8.34 -2.30 -2.57
N THR A 416 7.52 -2.72 -1.61
CA THR A 416 6.19 -2.17 -1.39
C THR A 416 5.82 -2.27 0.09
N GLY A 417 5.14 -1.24 0.60
CA GLY A 417 4.56 -1.19 1.95
C GLY A 417 3.05 -1.31 1.94
N GLU A 418 2.38 -0.57 1.03
CA GLU A 418 0.92 -0.51 0.99
C GLU A 418 0.32 -0.44 -0.43
N HIS A 419 1.10 -0.05 -1.46
CA HIS A 419 0.56 0.12 -2.82
C HIS A 419 0.40 -1.19 -3.58
N GLY A 420 1.07 -2.26 -3.15
CA GLY A 420 1.12 -3.52 -3.86
C GLY A 420 2.21 -3.58 -4.94
N VAL A 421 2.35 -4.75 -5.55
CA VAL A 421 3.30 -5.05 -6.62
C VAL A 421 2.71 -4.73 -8.00
N GLY A 422 1.49 -5.17 -8.24
CA GLY A 422 0.72 -4.92 -9.45
C GLY A 422 1.43 -5.34 -10.74
N ALA A 423 1.29 -4.49 -11.75
CA ALA A 423 2.03 -4.55 -12.99
C ALA A 423 3.39 -3.83 -12.89
N ASP A 424 3.46 -2.81 -12.06
CA ASP A 424 4.57 -1.86 -11.98
C ASP A 424 5.84 -2.48 -11.40
N LYS A 425 5.72 -3.20 -10.27
CA LYS A 425 6.85 -3.70 -9.50
C LYS A 425 7.12 -5.20 -9.69
N ARG A 426 6.33 -5.91 -10.50
CA ARG A 426 6.47 -7.36 -10.70
C ARG A 426 7.87 -7.81 -11.11
N CYS A 427 8.61 -6.95 -11.83
CA CYS A 427 9.97 -7.24 -12.28
C CYS A 427 11.02 -7.12 -11.18
N TYR A 428 10.65 -6.62 -10.00
CA TYR A 428 11.54 -6.47 -8.87
C TYR A 428 11.33 -7.53 -7.79
N LEU A 429 10.35 -8.43 -7.99
CA LEU A 429 10.00 -9.45 -6.99
C LEU A 429 11.14 -10.47 -6.81
N ASP A 430 11.89 -10.77 -7.87
CA ASP A 430 13.09 -11.62 -7.86
C ASP A 430 14.29 -11.01 -7.13
N TRP A 431 14.23 -9.71 -6.78
CA TRP A 431 15.23 -9.10 -5.92
C TRP A 431 15.04 -9.46 -4.44
N MET A 432 13.81 -9.82 -4.05
CA MET A 432 13.44 -10.12 -2.66
C MET A 432 13.31 -11.62 -2.40
N PHE A 433 12.87 -12.39 -3.39
CA PHE A 433 12.46 -13.77 -3.23
C PHE A 433 13.25 -14.69 -4.16
N SER A 434 13.64 -15.87 -3.65
CA SER A 434 14.22 -16.93 -4.46
C SER A 434 13.20 -17.50 -5.45
N HIS A 435 13.68 -18.23 -6.45
CA HIS A 435 12.80 -18.94 -7.39
C HIS A 435 11.87 -19.94 -6.67
N ASP A 436 12.35 -20.61 -5.63
CA ASP A 436 11.56 -21.58 -4.86
C ASP A 436 10.44 -20.86 -4.07
N ASP A 437 10.72 -19.66 -3.53
CA ASP A 437 9.71 -18.84 -2.86
C ASP A 437 8.62 -18.42 -3.85
N LEU A 438 9.01 -17.90 -5.02
CA LEU A 438 8.07 -17.48 -6.07
C LEU A 438 7.25 -18.66 -6.62
N ASP A 439 7.86 -19.82 -6.79
CA ASP A 439 7.16 -21.03 -7.21
C ASP A 439 6.15 -21.48 -6.14
N THR A 440 6.50 -21.38 -4.85
CA THR A 440 5.60 -21.69 -3.73
C THR A 440 4.41 -20.74 -3.69
N MET A 441 4.62 -19.43 -3.85
CA MET A 441 3.53 -18.43 -3.94
C MET A 441 2.62 -18.74 -5.14
N GLN A 442 3.18 -19.15 -6.28
CA GLN A 442 2.39 -19.54 -7.44
C GLN A 442 1.60 -20.84 -7.24
N LEU A 443 2.07 -21.79 -6.42
CA LEU A 443 1.28 -22.97 -6.03
C LEU A 443 0.04 -22.55 -5.24
N VAL A 444 0.17 -21.61 -4.30
CA VAL A 444 -0.96 -21.05 -3.57
C VAL A 444 -1.95 -20.38 -4.55
N ARG A 445 -1.47 -19.55 -5.46
CA ARG A 445 -2.33 -18.97 -6.51
C ARG A 445 -3.08 -20.03 -7.32
N ARG A 446 -2.40 -21.10 -7.76
CA ARG A 446 -3.03 -22.18 -8.53
C ARG A 446 -4.08 -22.96 -7.75
N ALA A 447 -3.98 -23.00 -6.42
CA ALA A 447 -5.01 -23.62 -5.59
C ALA A 447 -6.35 -22.85 -5.67
N PHE A 448 -6.32 -21.52 -5.81
CA PHE A 448 -7.50 -20.68 -5.97
C PHE A 448 -7.90 -20.51 -7.45
N ASP A 449 -6.91 -20.36 -8.34
CA ASP A 449 -7.08 -20.07 -9.77
C ASP A 449 -6.26 -21.02 -10.65
N PRO A 450 -6.68 -22.30 -10.78
CA PRO A 450 -5.92 -23.29 -11.54
C PRO A 450 -5.76 -22.96 -13.03
N LEU A 451 -6.61 -22.10 -13.58
CA LEU A 451 -6.58 -21.70 -14.99
C LEU A 451 -5.89 -20.35 -15.24
N GLY A 452 -5.46 -19.64 -14.19
CA GLY A 452 -4.78 -18.36 -14.29
C GLY A 452 -5.65 -17.25 -14.91
N ARG A 453 -6.95 -17.20 -14.57
CA ARG A 453 -7.93 -16.27 -15.15
C ARG A 453 -8.10 -14.98 -14.35
N ALA A 454 -7.84 -15.02 -13.05
CA ALA A 454 -7.98 -13.89 -12.15
C ALA A 454 -6.75 -12.97 -12.27
N ASN A 455 -6.98 -11.75 -12.65
CA ASN A 455 -6.01 -10.64 -12.78
C ASN A 455 -4.65 -11.10 -13.35
N PRO A 456 -4.60 -11.63 -14.58
CA PRO A 456 -3.37 -12.15 -15.15
C PRO A 456 -2.33 -11.05 -15.37
N GLY A 457 -1.04 -11.41 -15.22
CA GLY A 457 0.08 -10.49 -15.43
C GLY A 457 0.38 -9.56 -14.26
N LYS A 458 -0.23 -9.79 -13.09
CA LYS A 458 0.03 -9.04 -11.86
C LYS A 458 0.85 -9.87 -10.88
N ILE A 459 1.58 -9.18 -10.01
CA ILE A 459 2.44 -9.69 -8.94
C ILE A 459 3.64 -10.44 -9.51
N PHE A 460 3.43 -11.56 -10.18
CA PHE A 460 4.51 -12.46 -10.59
C PHE A 460 5.13 -12.09 -11.93
N PRO A 461 6.46 -12.10 -12.08
CA PRO A 461 7.12 -11.90 -13.36
C PRO A 461 6.71 -13.00 -14.36
N THR A 462 6.41 -12.60 -15.60
CA THR A 462 6.06 -13.52 -16.69
C THR A 462 6.74 -13.05 -17.97
N PRO A 463 7.73 -13.76 -18.52
CA PRO A 463 8.37 -14.99 -18.01
C PRO A 463 9.05 -14.81 -16.65
N ARG A 464 9.54 -15.88 -16.03
CA ARG A 464 10.07 -15.95 -14.65
C ARG A 464 11.11 -14.88 -14.29
N SER A 465 11.77 -14.27 -15.28
CA SER A 465 12.57 -13.06 -15.11
C SER A 465 12.24 -12.05 -16.21
N CYS A 466 12.02 -10.81 -15.86
CA CYS A 466 11.74 -9.74 -16.83
C CYS A 466 12.94 -9.42 -17.76
N GLY A 467 14.14 -9.95 -17.48
CA GLY A 467 15.34 -9.81 -18.31
C GLY A 467 15.33 -10.59 -19.62
N GLU A 468 14.42 -11.55 -19.79
CA GLU A 468 14.34 -12.39 -21.00
C GLU A 468 13.45 -11.79 -22.10
N SER A 469 12.56 -10.85 -21.78
CA SER A 469 11.59 -10.26 -22.72
C SER A 469 11.84 -8.81 -23.09
N SER A 470 12.65 -8.08 -22.34
CA SER A 470 13.05 -6.73 -22.71
C SER A 470 14.43 -6.74 -23.38
N ARG A 471 14.52 -6.20 -24.58
CA ARG A 471 15.80 -5.83 -25.19
C ARG A 471 16.61 -5.13 -24.09
N ARG A 472 17.77 -5.71 -23.74
CA ARG A 472 18.74 -5.12 -22.84
C ARG A 472 18.84 -3.62 -23.12
N VAL A 473 18.36 -2.79 -22.23
CA VAL A 473 18.82 -1.41 -22.15
C VAL A 473 20.23 -1.49 -21.58
N SER A 474 21.19 -1.69 -22.48
CA SER A 474 22.63 -1.65 -22.19
C SER A 474 23.03 -0.19 -22.07
N VAL A 475 22.68 0.47 -20.98
CA VAL A 475 23.07 1.87 -20.75
C VAL A 475 24.04 2.05 -19.58
N LEU A 476 24.43 0.99 -18.88
CA LEU A 476 25.45 1.13 -17.84
C LEU A 476 26.50 0.03 -17.90
N ARG A 477 27.32 0.05 -18.98
CA ARG A 477 28.68 -0.54 -18.97
C ARG A 477 29.61 0.37 -19.76
N GLU A 478 29.91 1.53 -19.19
CA GLU A 478 31.17 2.24 -19.38
C GLU A 478 31.42 3.09 -18.13
N THR A 479 31.92 2.45 -17.10
CA THR A 479 32.64 3.13 -16.02
C THR A 479 34.07 3.33 -16.50
N PRO A 480 34.61 4.56 -16.52
CA PRO A 480 36.06 4.76 -16.65
C PRO A 480 36.72 4.18 -15.39
N ALA A 481 37.77 3.39 -15.62
CA ALA A 481 38.62 2.87 -14.57
C ALA A 481 39.18 4.03 -13.74
N HIS A 482 38.71 4.19 -12.50
CA HIS A 482 39.46 4.92 -11.47
C HIS A 482 40.11 3.91 -10.54
N ASN A 483 41.45 3.85 -10.68
CA ASN A 483 42.34 3.22 -9.70
C ASN A 483 42.22 3.96 -8.36
N GLY A 484 41.55 3.36 -7.41
CA GLY A 484 41.48 3.82 -6.03
C GLY A 484 40.99 2.64 -5.18
N ALA A 485 41.89 2.06 -4.38
CA ALA A 485 41.60 0.92 -3.52
C ALA A 485 40.44 1.26 -2.56
N ALA A 486 39.24 0.75 -2.85
CA ALA A 486 38.17 0.68 -1.88
C ALA A 486 38.44 -0.53 -0.97
N ALA A 487 38.63 -0.28 0.32
CA ALA A 487 38.70 -1.32 1.32
C ALA A 487 37.36 -2.08 1.34
N THR A 488 37.38 -3.31 0.85
CA THR A 488 36.28 -4.25 1.00
C THR A 488 36.16 -4.61 2.48
N LEU A 489 35.08 -4.14 3.13
CA LEU A 489 34.67 -4.69 4.41
C LEU A 489 34.30 -6.16 4.18
N PRO A 490 34.81 -7.09 5.00
CA PRO A 490 34.38 -8.48 4.92
C PRO A 490 32.89 -8.58 5.24
N PRO A 491 32.16 -9.56 4.65
CA PRO A 491 30.77 -9.80 5.01
C PRO A 491 30.69 -10.05 6.52
N PRO A 492 29.63 -9.58 7.20
CA PRO A 492 29.45 -9.82 8.62
C PRO A 492 29.38 -11.32 8.86
N GLU A 493 30.23 -11.84 9.73
CA GLU A 493 30.14 -13.22 10.19
C GLU A 493 28.75 -13.46 10.79
N PRO A 494 28.09 -14.59 10.49
CA PRO A 494 26.82 -14.92 11.11
C PRO A 494 27.05 -15.01 12.63
N LYS A 495 26.47 -14.07 13.38
CA LYS A 495 26.47 -14.16 14.85
C LYS A 495 25.73 -15.44 15.21
N SER A 496 26.46 -16.43 15.70
CA SER A 496 25.87 -17.63 16.31
C SER A 496 24.92 -17.19 17.42
N ALA A 497 23.66 -17.56 17.29
CA ALA A 497 22.68 -17.30 18.33
C ALA A 497 23.13 -18.04 19.62
N PRO A 498 23.20 -17.38 20.78
CA PRO A 498 23.80 -17.95 22.00
C PRO A 498 23.08 -19.18 22.58
N TRP A 499 21.95 -19.56 22.01
CA TRP A 499 21.11 -20.68 22.43
C TRP A 499 21.33 -21.98 21.61
N LEU A 500 22.26 -21.97 20.65
CA LEU A 500 22.65 -23.16 19.87
C LEU A 500 23.93 -23.86 20.37
N ALA A 501 24.55 -23.37 21.43
CA ALA A 501 25.77 -23.93 21.97
C ALA A 501 25.51 -24.58 23.33
N ASP A 502 24.78 -25.69 23.37
CA ASP A 502 24.97 -26.75 24.37
C ASP A 502 23.98 -27.87 24.05
N GLY A 503 24.47 -29.01 23.62
CA GLY A 503 23.71 -30.18 23.21
C GLY A 503 23.01 -30.92 24.38
N GLN A 504 22.13 -30.20 25.06
CA GLN A 504 21.15 -30.78 25.99
C GLN A 504 19.73 -30.48 25.42
N PRO A 505 18.87 -31.49 25.27
CA PRO A 505 17.50 -31.28 24.85
C PRO A 505 16.78 -30.39 25.87
N GLY A 506 16.26 -29.24 25.40
CA GLY A 506 15.54 -28.28 26.25
C GLY A 506 14.27 -28.88 26.85
N LEU A 507 13.84 -28.33 27.99
CA LEU A 507 12.67 -28.74 28.76
C LEU A 507 11.36 -28.86 27.95
N LEU A 508 11.27 -28.22 26.78
CA LEU A 508 10.08 -28.26 25.91
C LEU A 508 9.93 -29.55 25.09
N GLU A 509 10.99 -30.37 24.95
CA GLU A 509 10.88 -31.68 24.28
C GLU A 509 10.39 -32.80 25.21
N ARG A 510 10.37 -32.59 26.53
CA ARG A 510 9.88 -33.59 27.48
C ARG A 510 8.37 -33.54 27.72
N GLU A 511 7.73 -32.41 27.45
CA GLU A 511 6.25 -32.29 27.63
C GLU A 511 5.46 -32.67 26.38
N ALA A 512 6.11 -32.73 25.19
CA ALA A 512 5.44 -33.10 23.96
C ALA A 512 5.25 -34.62 23.74
N VAL A 513 5.86 -35.48 24.58
CA VAL A 513 5.76 -36.96 24.45
C VAL A 513 4.66 -37.56 25.35
N GLU A 514 4.05 -36.79 26.25
CA GLU A 514 2.95 -37.29 27.09
C GLU A 514 1.54 -36.87 26.64
N LEU A 515 1.39 -36.23 25.48
CA LEU A 515 0.11 -35.74 24.95
C LEU A 515 -0.26 -36.30 23.54
N PHE A 516 0.36 -37.43 23.14
CA PHE A 516 -0.12 -38.19 21.97
C PHE A 516 -0.29 -39.66 22.34
#